data_259790d9db42129122b79d97da4886e5
#
_entry.id   259790d9db42129122b79d97da4886e5
#
_cell.length_a   1.000
_cell.length_b   1.000
_cell.length_c   1.000
_cell.angle_alpha   90.00
_cell.angle_beta   90.00
_cell.angle_gamma   90.00
#
_symmetry.space_group_name_H-M   'P 1'
#
loop_
_entity.id
_entity.type
_entity.pdbx_description
1 polymer ?
#
loop_
_entity_poly.entity_id
_entity_poly.type
_entity_poly.pdbx_seq_one_letter_code
_entity_poly.pdbx_strand_id
1 'polypeptide(L)'
;PAHNEDRMLVKLDEVPPILINALVAVEDHKFYTHLGVDPRGMARAVKSTLSGGPVQGGSTLTQQLVKNFFLTPERTLRRKFTEIIMAMLLEMHYDKDEILEAYINEIYLGQDGDRAIHGFGLASQFYFGRPLAHLDVPQVALLVGMVKGPSFYDPRRQAARALERRNLVLNGLARQEYITQE
;
A
#
# COMPACT_ATOMS: atom_id res chain seq x y z
N PRO A 1 -25.07 2.05 17.29
CA PRO A 1 -24.91 1.00 16.32
C PRO A 1 -23.43 0.89 16.06
N ALA A 2 -22.86 -0.18 16.55
CA ALA A 2 -21.46 -0.45 16.40
C ALA A 2 -21.15 -0.49 14.91
N HIS A 3 -20.30 0.40 14.49
CA HIS A 3 -19.65 0.27 13.21
C HIS A 3 -18.80 -0.99 13.30
N ASN A 4 -19.30 -2.04 12.70
CA ASN A 4 -18.64 -3.32 12.60
C ASN A 4 -17.48 -3.17 11.61
N GLU A 5 -16.51 -2.39 11.98
CA GLU A 5 -15.21 -2.40 11.33
C GLU A 5 -14.43 -3.55 11.94
N ASP A 6 -14.66 -4.73 11.41
CA ASP A 6 -13.91 -5.92 11.80
C ASP A 6 -12.48 -5.77 11.27
N ARG A 7 -11.66 -5.03 12.01
CA ARG A 7 -10.24 -4.91 11.74
C ARG A 7 -9.51 -6.01 12.47
N MET A 8 -8.79 -6.81 11.73
CA MET A 8 -7.88 -7.80 12.28
C MET A 8 -6.51 -7.13 12.43
N LEU A 9 -6.30 -6.47 13.58
CA LEU A 9 -5.07 -5.75 13.85
C LEU A 9 -3.90 -6.71 14.02
N VAL A 10 -2.77 -6.37 13.42
CA VAL A 10 -1.52 -7.09 13.56
C VAL A 10 -0.44 -6.15 14.09
N LYS A 11 0.46 -6.70 14.93
CA LYS A 11 1.66 -6.00 15.35
C LYS A 11 2.74 -6.16 14.28
N LEU A 12 3.65 -5.20 14.20
CA LEU A 12 4.69 -5.21 13.17
C LEU A 12 5.56 -6.46 13.23
N ASP A 13 5.84 -6.99 14.42
CA ASP A 13 6.60 -8.23 14.61
C ASP A 13 5.87 -9.49 14.15
N GLU A 14 4.55 -9.43 13.98
CA GLU A 14 3.72 -10.52 13.44
C GLU A 14 3.62 -10.49 11.91
N VAL A 15 4.10 -9.42 11.28
CA VAL A 15 4.02 -9.23 9.82
C VAL A 15 5.19 -9.97 9.15
N PRO A 16 4.93 -10.77 8.10
CA PRO A 16 6.02 -11.39 7.36
C PRO A 16 6.99 -10.33 6.82
N PRO A 17 8.31 -10.48 7.03
CA PRO A 17 9.27 -9.51 6.52
C PRO A 17 9.17 -9.27 5.02
N ILE A 18 8.79 -10.28 4.24
CA ILE A 18 8.62 -10.15 2.79
C ILE A 18 7.53 -9.15 2.40
N LEU A 19 6.48 -9.00 3.22
CA LEU A 19 5.44 -8.01 2.97
C LEU A 19 5.99 -6.59 3.10
N ILE A 20 6.75 -6.33 4.15
CA ILE A 20 7.40 -5.03 4.35
C ILE A 20 8.37 -4.73 3.21
N ASN A 21 9.19 -5.72 2.84
CA ASN A 21 10.14 -5.59 1.74
C ASN A 21 9.43 -5.30 0.42
N ALA A 22 8.32 -5.96 0.15
CA ALA A 22 7.52 -5.73 -1.06
C ALA A 22 6.90 -4.33 -1.09
N LEU A 23 6.33 -3.88 0.01
CA LEU A 23 5.77 -2.52 0.12
C LEU A 23 6.84 -1.46 -0.14
N VAL A 24 7.98 -1.57 0.52
CA VAL A 24 9.08 -0.62 0.36
C VAL A 24 9.64 -0.67 -1.06
N ALA A 25 9.85 -1.86 -1.61
CA ALA A 25 10.42 -2.00 -2.96
C ALA A 25 9.51 -1.45 -4.06
N VAL A 26 8.19 -1.62 -3.95
CA VAL A 26 7.23 -1.30 -5.02
C VAL A 26 6.56 0.06 -4.82
N GLU A 27 6.16 0.39 -3.59
CA GLU A 27 5.36 1.58 -3.33
C GLU A 27 6.21 2.77 -2.87
N ASP A 28 7.28 2.54 -2.13
CA ASP A 28 8.05 3.62 -1.52
C ASP A 28 9.46 3.15 -1.14
N HIS A 29 10.34 3.05 -2.13
CA HIS A 29 11.68 2.51 -1.92
C HIS A 29 12.59 3.35 -1.01
N LYS A 30 12.23 4.61 -0.77
CA LYS A 30 12.93 5.51 0.16
C LYS A 30 12.23 5.69 1.49
N PHE A 31 11.31 4.78 1.83
CA PHE A 31 10.47 4.91 3.02
C PHE A 31 11.29 5.21 4.28
N TYR A 32 12.39 4.49 4.51
CA TYR A 32 13.19 4.66 5.72
C TYR A 32 14.04 5.92 5.77
N THR A 33 14.13 6.68 4.68
CA THR A 33 15.00 7.85 4.59
C THR A 33 14.28 9.17 4.37
N HIS A 34 13.05 9.16 3.84
CA HIS A 34 12.31 10.40 3.63
C HIS A 34 11.59 10.89 4.90
N LEU A 35 11.09 12.12 4.88
CA LEU A 35 10.35 12.75 5.98
C LEU A 35 8.86 12.93 5.64
N GLY A 36 8.23 11.90 5.10
CA GLY A 36 6.81 11.89 4.76
C GLY A 36 6.51 12.17 3.29
N VAL A 37 7.41 12.80 2.59
CA VAL A 37 7.33 13.10 1.17
C VAL A 37 8.63 12.73 0.47
N ASP A 38 8.53 12.37 -0.80
CA ASP A 38 9.69 12.13 -1.67
C ASP A 38 9.66 13.14 -2.82
N PRO A 39 10.34 14.30 -2.69
CA PRO A 39 10.30 15.35 -3.72
C PRO A 39 10.83 14.89 -5.07
N ARG A 40 11.85 14.03 -5.09
CA ARG A 40 12.41 13.48 -6.34
C ARG A 40 11.44 12.52 -7.02
N GLY A 41 10.75 11.69 -6.23
CA GLY A 41 9.72 10.79 -6.71
C GLY A 41 8.52 11.56 -7.29
N MET A 42 8.09 12.61 -6.62
CA MET A 42 7.03 13.51 -7.09
C MET A 42 7.44 14.19 -8.41
N ALA A 43 8.66 14.70 -8.50
CA ALA A 43 9.17 15.33 -9.72
C ALA A 43 9.22 14.34 -10.89
N ARG A 44 9.66 13.11 -10.66
CA ARG A 44 9.66 12.05 -11.69
C ARG A 44 8.24 11.72 -12.16
N ALA A 45 7.29 11.64 -11.24
CA ALA A 45 5.89 11.35 -11.57
C ALA A 45 5.29 12.47 -12.44
N VAL A 46 5.53 13.73 -12.10
CA VAL A 46 5.08 14.89 -12.89
C VAL A 46 5.74 14.89 -14.27
N LYS A 47 7.04 14.69 -14.34
CA LYS A 47 7.78 14.63 -15.60
C LYS A 47 7.27 13.52 -16.51
N SER A 48 7.03 12.33 -15.97
CA SER A 48 6.48 11.19 -16.73
C SER A 48 5.10 11.52 -17.28
N THR A 49 4.23 12.12 -16.49
CA THR A 49 2.89 12.52 -16.91
C THR A 49 2.93 13.57 -18.00
N LEU A 50 3.78 14.60 -17.87
CA LEU A 50 3.93 15.68 -18.86
C LEU A 50 4.53 15.21 -20.18
N SER A 51 5.40 14.20 -20.15
CA SER A 51 6.04 13.64 -21.34
C SER A 51 5.22 12.53 -22.02
N GLY A 52 4.00 12.26 -21.54
CA GLY A 52 3.13 11.21 -22.07
C GLY A 52 3.58 9.80 -21.72
N GLY A 53 4.47 9.66 -20.75
CA GLY A 53 4.91 8.38 -20.22
C GLY A 53 3.88 7.73 -19.29
N PRO A 54 4.18 6.52 -18.78
CA PRO A 54 3.28 5.83 -17.85
C PRO A 54 3.10 6.65 -16.57
N VAL A 55 1.87 6.64 -16.05
CA VAL A 55 1.57 7.29 -14.76
C VAL A 55 2.34 6.58 -13.66
N GLN A 56 3.31 7.26 -13.07
CA GLN A 56 4.09 6.76 -11.95
C GLN A 56 3.56 7.35 -10.65
N GLY A 57 3.39 6.49 -9.63
CA GLY A 57 3.04 6.94 -8.29
C GLY A 57 4.23 7.67 -7.66
N GLY A 58 3.99 8.89 -7.17
CA GLY A 58 4.98 9.68 -6.42
C GLY A 58 4.64 9.81 -4.94
N SER A 59 3.54 9.19 -4.49
CA SER A 59 3.10 9.26 -3.10
C SER A 59 3.80 8.22 -2.22
N THR A 60 4.27 8.66 -1.06
CA THR A 60 4.89 7.80 -0.06
C THR A 60 3.85 6.94 0.67
N LEU A 61 4.29 5.93 1.41
CA LEU A 61 3.42 5.16 2.30
C LEU A 61 2.75 6.07 3.33
N THR A 62 3.46 7.04 3.85
CA THR A 62 2.94 8.00 4.83
C THR A 62 1.81 8.85 4.23
N GLN A 63 1.97 9.33 3.01
CA GLN A 63 0.92 10.06 2.29
C GLN A 63 -0.29 9.18 2.00
N GLN A 64 -0.07 7.93 1.62
CA GLN A 64 -1.16 6.97 1.40
C GLN A 64 -1.95 6.71 2.69
N LEU A 65 -1.26 6.57 3.82
CA LEU A 65 -1.89 6.41 5.12
C LEU A 65 -2.76 7.62 5.47
N VAL A 66 -2.24 8.82 5.31
CA VAL A 66 -2.99 10.07 5.54
C VAL A 66 -4.24 10.12 4.67
N LYS A 67 -4.11 9.75 3.40
CA LYS A 67 -5.21 9.76 2.45
C LYS A 67 -6.39 8.88 2.88
N ASN A 68 -6.13 7.80 3.60
CA ASN A 68 -7.16 6.92 4.14
C ASN A 68 -8.07 7.61 5.18
N PHE A 69 -7.60 8.66 5.83
CA PHE A 69 -8.39 9.37 6.84
C PHE A 69 -9.32 10.42 6.26
N PHE A 70 -9.23 10.74 4.96
CA PHE A 70 -10.15 11.65 4.31
C PHE A 70 -11.46 10.95 3.95
N LEU A 71 -12.58 11.59 4.26
CA LEU A 71 -13.92 11.04 4.02
C LEU A 71 -14.34 11.08 2.55
N THR A 72 -13.72 11.95 1.74
CA THR A 72 -14.06 12.12 0.33
C THR A 72 -12.84 12.01 -0.56
N PRO A 73 -12.93 11.32 -1.71
CA PRO A 73 -11.82 11.17 -2.65
C PRO A 73 -11.64 12.41 -3.53
N GLU A 74 -11.36 13.54 -2.92
CA GLU A 74 -11.16 14.80 -3.63
C GLU A 74 -9.77 14.85 -4.26
N ARG A 75 -9.70 15.24 -5.54
CA ARG A 75 -8.45 15.36 -6.30
C ARG A 75 -8.13 16.82 -6.61
N THR A 76 -7.97 17.64 -5.58
CA THR A 76 -7.60 19.04 -5.72
C THR A 76 -6.17 19.27 -5.27
N LEU A 77 -5.55 20.36 -5.76
CA LEU A 77 -4.22 20.77 -5.28
C LEU A 77 -4.25 21.10 -3.78
N ARG A 78 -5.35 21.67 -3.30
CA ARG A 78 -5.55 21.95 -1.87
C ARG A 78 -5.51 20.66 -1.04
N ARG A 79 -6.22 19.62 -1.48
CA ARG A 79 -6.22 18.31 -0.80
C ARG A 79 -4.83 17.69 -0.82
N LYS A 80 -4.12 17.77 -1.94
CA LYS A 80 -2.75 17.25 -2.06
C LYS A 80 -1.79 17.99 -1.12
N PHE A 81 -1.91 19.31 -1.03
CA PHE A 81 -1.12 20.11 -0.10
C PHE A 81 -1.39 19.72 1.35
N THR A 82 -2.67 19.56 1.72
CA THR A 82 -3.06 19.12 3.06
C THR A 82 -2.47 17.74 3.38
N GLU A 83 -2.54 16.82 2.43
CA GLU A 83 -1.98 15.47 2.55
C GLU A 83 -0.46 15.51 2.82
N ILE A 84 0.26 16.35 2.09
CA ILE A 84 1.71 16.54 2.27
C ILE A 84 2.03 17.05 3.67
N ILE A 85 1.34 18.09 4.13
CA ILE A 85 1.55 18.66 5.46
C ILE A 85 1.26 17.64 6.56
N MET A 86 0.15 16.91 6.45
CA MET A 86 -0.21 15.88 7.43
C MET A 86 0.80 14.73 7.44
N ALA A 87 1.31 14.32 6.29
CA ALA A 87 2.34 13.29 6.19
C ALA A 87 3.63 13.72 6.90
N MET A 88 4.04 14.96 6.72
CA MET A 88 5.21 15.52 7.41
C MET A 88 4.99 15.60 8.92
N LEU A 89 3.80 15.98 9.37
CA LEU A 89 3.45 16.01 10.79
C LEU A 89 3.46 14.61 11.41
N LEU A 90 2.97 13.60 10.72
CA LEU A 90 3.05 12.20 11.19
C LEU A 90 4.50 11.78 11.38
N GLU A 91 5.37 12.09 10.44
CA GLU A 91 6.80 11.75 10.52
C GLU A 91 7.52 12.49 11.66
N MET A 92 7.03 13.66 12.07
CA MET A 92 7.55 14.38 13.21
C MET A 92 7.13 13.80 14.56
N HIS A 93 5.96 13.13 14.62
CA HIS A 93 5.38 12.62 15.87
C HIS A 93 5.53 11.12 16.05
N TYR A 94 5.71 10.35 14.98
CA TYR A 94 5.78 8.90 14.99
C TYR A 94 7.03 8.42 14.26
N ASP A 95 7.62 7.32 14.73
CA ASP A 95 8.75 6.71 14.03
C ASP A 95 8.29 5.88 12.81
N LYS A 96 9.24 5.44 12.01
CA LYS A 96 8.95 4.67 10.79
C LYS A 96 8.20 3.37 11.07
N ASP A 97 8.54 2.69 12.14
CA ASP A 97 7.89 1.42 12.50
C ASP A 97 6.43 1.65 12.93
N GLU A 98 6.16 2.70 13.68
CA GLU A 98 4.79 3.07 14.07
C GLU A 98 3.95 3.44 12.84
N ILE A 99 4.51 4.21 11.91
CA ILE A 99 3.83 4.58 10.65
C ILE A 99 3.56 3.34 9.80
N LEU A 100 4.54 2.46 9.68
CA LEU A 100 4.42 1.23 8.91
C LEU A 100 3.36 0.28 9.51
N GLU A 101 3.33 0.12 10.81
CA GLU A 101 2.30 -0.67 11.50
C GLU A 101 0.91 -0.09 11.27
N ALA A 102 0.75 1.22 11.40
CA ALA A 102 -0.50 1.90 11.11
C ALA A 102 -0.92 1.71 9.64
N TYR A 103 0.00 1.82 8.70
CA TYR A 103 -0.26 1.58 7.29
C TYR A 103 -0.79 0.17 7.05
N ILE A 104 -0.11 -0.83 7.59
CA ILE A 104 -0.48 -2.24 7.42
C ILE A 104 -1.88 -2.54 7.97
N ASN A 105 -2.27 -1.86 9.04
CA ASN A 105 -3.58 -2.05 9.68
C ASN A 105 -4.70 -1.20 9.09
N GLU A 106 -4.41 -0.10 8.40
CA GLU A 106 -5.41 0.88 7.99
C GLU A 106 -5.65 0.97 6.50
N ILE A 107 -4.72 0.53 5.65
CA ILE A 107 -4.83 0.72 4.21
C ILE A 107 -6.07 0.02 3.63
N TYR A 108 -6.78 0.70 2.73
CA TYR A 108 -7.93 0.14 2.04
C TYR A 108 -7.51 -0.90 1.01
N LEU A 109 -8.10 -2.09 1.08
CA LEU A 109 -7.73 -3.22 0.23
C LEU A 109 -8.93 -3.90 -0.43
N GLY A 110 -10.05 -3.24 -0.51
CA GLY A 110 -11.18 -3.74 -1.26
C GLY A 110 -12.51 -3.62 -0.54
N GLN A 111 -13.52 -4.27 -1.13
CA GLN A 111 -14.88 -4.17 -0.69
C GLN A 111 -15.54 -5.54 -0.66
N ASP A 112 -16.22 -5.84 0.42
CA ASP A 112 -17.10 -7.00 0.56
C ASP A 112 -18.53 -6.49 0.73
N GLY A 113 -19.27 -6.39 -0.38
CA GLY A 113 -20.59 -5.75 -0.35
C GLY A 113 -20.48 -4.31 0.16
N ASP A 114 -21.18 -4.03 1.28
CA ASP A 114 -21.17 -2.71 1.92
C ASP A 114 -19.98 -2.50 2.87
N ARG A 115 -19.16 -3.53 3.08
CA ARG A 115 -18.07 -3.51 4.06
C ARG A 115 -16.75 -3.23 3.38
N ALA A 116 -16.08 -2.16 3.79
CA ALA A 116 -14.72 -1.87 3.35
C ALA A 116 -13.74 -2.81 4.05
N ILE A 117 -12.77 -3.31 3.28
CA ILE A 117 -11.69 -4.15 3.81
C ILE A 117 -10.48 -3.24 4.04
N HIS A 118 -10.17 -3.02 5.31
CA HIS A 118 -9.02 -2.24 5.73
C HIS A 118 -7.97 -3.13 6.40
N GLY A 119 -6.72 -2.93 6.00
CA GLY A 119 -5.58 -3.61 6.57
C GLY A 119 -5.29 -4.98 5.95
N PHE A 120 -4.02 -5.37 6.04
CA PHE A 120 -3.54 -6.63 5.46
C PHE A 120 -4.01 -7.86 6.22
N GLY A 121 -4.25 -7.75 7.54
CA GLY A 121 -4.75 -8.85 8.33
C GLY A 121 -6.13 -9.31 7.87
N LEU A 122 -7.07 -8.38 7.77
CA LEU A 122 -8.41 -8.66 7.27
C LEU A 122 -8.40 -9.07 5.80
N ALA A 123 -7.60 -8.41 4.97
CA ALA A 123 -7.48 -8.76 3.55
C ALA A 123 -6.94 -10.18 3.35
N SER A 124 -5.98 -10.60 4.15
CA SER A 124 -5.46 -11.96 4.13
C SER A 124 -6.55 -12.99 4.40
N GLN A 125 -7.34 -12.75 5.43
CA GLN A 125 -8.46 -13.62 5.79
C GLN A 125 -9.54 -13.62 4.71
N PHE A 126 -9.88 -12.44 4.19
CA PHE A 126 -10.94 -12.31 3.19
C PHE A 126 -10.58 -12.95 1.84
N TYR A 127 -9.38 -12.67 1.31
CA TYR A 127 -8.98 -13.16 -0.01
C TYR A 127 -8.43 -14.59 0.00
N PHE A 128 -7.81 -15.03 1.09
CA PHE A 128 -7.12 -16.32 1.16
C PHE A 128 -7.61 -17.24 2.27
N GLY A 129 -8.44 -16.75 3.21
CA GLY A 129 -8.89 -17.55 4.35
C GLY A 129 -7.75 -17.96 5.30
N ARG A 130 -6.67 -17.19 5.36
CA ARG A 130 -5.45 -17.50 6.12
C ARG A 130 -4.98 -16.30 6.93
N PRO A 131 -4.37 -16.51 8.10
CA PRO A 131 -3.68 -15.45 8.82
C PRO A 131 -2.54 -14.85 7.98
N LEU A 132 -2.28 -13.58 8.15
CA LEU A 132 -1.24 -12.86 7.40
C LEU A 132 0.12 -13.52 7.52
N ALA A 133 0.47 -13.99 8.73
CA ALA A 133 1.75 -14.65 8.98
C ALA A 133 1.95 -15.97 8.20
N HIS A 134 0.88 -16.55 7.68
CA HIS A 134 0.90 -17.84 6.97
C HIS A 134 0.81 -17.70 5.45
N LEU A 135 0.79 -16.49 4.92
CA LEU A 135 0.77 -16.29 3.47
C LEU A 135 2.10 -16.66 2.84
N ASP A 136 2.04 -17.27 1.66
CA ASP A 136 3.22 -17.48 0.84
C ASP A 136 3.61 -16.22 0.06
N VAL A 137 4.75 -16.24 -0.60
CA VAL A 137 5.27 -15.07 -1.33
C VAL A 137 4.35 -14.59 -2.43
N PRO A 138 3.77 -15.45 -3.30
CA PRO A 138 2.81 -15.00 -4.30
C PRO A 138 1.55 -14.35 -3.72
N GLN A 139 1.04 -14.86 -2.60
CA GLN A 139 -0.12 -14.28 -1.92
C GLN A 139 0.19 -12.89 -1.35
N VAL A 140 1.34 -12.73 -0.73
CA VAL A 140 1.83 -11.42 -0.25
C VAL A 140 1.97 -10.45 -1.42
N ALA A 141 2.56 -10.89 -2.52
CA ALA A 141 2.74 -10.06 -3.72
C ALA A 141 1.41 -9.61 -4.33
N LEU A 142 0.39 -10.47 -4.30
CA LEU A 142 -0.95 -10.11 -4.76
C LEU A 142 -1.54 -8.98 -3.91
N LEU A 143 -1.50 -9.10 -2.60
CA LEU A 143 -2.03 -8.07 -1.69
C LEU A 143 -1.29 -6.75 -1.84
N VAL A 144 0.04 -6.78 -1.92
CA VAL A 144 0.85 -5.57 -2.13
C VAL A 144 0.50 -4.92 -3.48
N GLY A 145 0.35 -5.72 -4.51
CA GLY A 145 -0.05 -5.23 -5.83
C GLY A 145 -1.42 -4.54 -5.85
N MET A 146 -2.34 -4.99 -5.02
CA MET A 146 -3.69 -4.43 -4.92
C MET A 146 -3.73 -3.03 -4.30
N VAL A 147 -2.73 -2.65 -3.53
CA VAL A 147 -2.70 -1.35 -2.83
C VAL A 147 -2.91 -0.18 -3.78
N LYS A 148 -2.33 -0.25 -4.97
CA LYS A 148 -2.40 0.82 -5.97
C LYS A 148 -3.82 1.09 -6.47
N GLY A 149 -4.67 0.07 -6.49
CA GLY A 149 -6.06 0.18 -6.93
C GLY A 149 -6.83 -1.09 -6.58
N PRO A 150 -7.37 -1.19 -5.37
CA PRO A 150 -7.98 -2.44 -4.89
C PRO A 150 -9.17 -2.91 -5.74
N SER A 151 -9.95 -2.00 -6.29
CA SER A 151 -11.05 -2.34 -7.20
C SER A 151 -10.54 -2.73 -8.59
N PHE A 152 -9.56 -2.00 -9.09
CA PHE A 152 -8.96 -2.25 -10.42
C PHE A 152 -8.20 -3.57 -10.47
N TYR A 153 -7.58 -3.97 -9.37
CA TYR A 153 -6.81 -5.21 -9.25
C TYR A 153 -7.51 -6.27 -8.40
N ASP A 154 -8.83 -6.18 -8.21
CA ASP A 154 -9.59 -7.16 -7.45
C ASP A 154 -9.48 -8.55 -8.11
N PRO A 155 -8.86 -9.55 -7.46
CA PRO A 155 -8.64 -10.86 -8.08
C PRO A 155 -9.93 -11.62 -8.38
N ARG A 156 -11.02 -11.29 -7.70
CA ARG A 156 -12.33 -11.92 -7.92
C ARG A 156 -13.00 -11.44 -9.20
N ARG A 157 -12.72 -10.20 -9.62
CA ARG A 157 -13.37 -9.56 -10.78
C ARG A 157 -12.42 -9.30 -11.92
N GLN A 158 -11.15 -9.08 -11.64
CA GLN A 158 -10.12 -8.68 -12.59
C GLN A 158 -8.90 -9.61 -12.47
N ALA A 159 -9.13 -10.90 -12.60
CA ALA A 159 -8.10 -11.92 -12.36
C ALA A 159 -6.84 -11.70 -13.20
N ALA A 160 -6.98 -11.35 -14.48
CA ALA A 160 -5.83 -11.10 -15.36
C ALA A 160 -4.99 -9.90 -14.92
N ARG A 161 -5.63 -8.79 -14.55
CA ARG A 161 -4.94 -7.60 -14.03
C ARG A 161 -4.25 -7.87 -12.71
N ALA A 162 -4.93 -8.58 -11.82
CA ALA A 162 -4.38 -8.96 -10.52
C ALA A 162 -3.14 -9.83 -10.67
N LEU A 163 -3.18 -10.79 -11.58
CA LEU A 163 -2.06 -11.68 -11.88
C LEU A 163 -0.86 -10.90 -12.45
N GLU A 164 -1.09 -10.02 -13.40
CA GLU A 164 -0.06 -9.18 -13.99
C GLU A 164 0.59 -8.26 -12.95
N ARG A 165 -0.23 -7.64 -12.11
CA ARG A 165 0.27 -6.78 -11.02
C ARG A 165 1.05 -7.58 -9.98
N ARG A 166 0.56 -8.76 -9.59
CA ARG A 166 1.30 -9.68 -8.71
C ARG A 166 2.69 -10.00 -9.27
N ASN A 167 2.76 -10.33 -10.56
CA ASN A 167 4.02 -10.69 -11.22
C ASN A 167 4.98 -9.49 -11.25
N LEU A 168 4.47 -8.28 -11.41
CA LEU A 168 5.28 -7.07 -11.33
C LEU A 168 5.91 -6.92 -9.93
N VAL A 169 5.15 -7.18 -8.87
CA VAL A 169 5.67 -7.16 -7.49
C VAL A 169 6.72 -8.26 -7.29
N LEU A 170 6.46 -9.47 -7.76
CA LEU A 170 7.41 -10.58 -7.68
C LEU A 170 8.73 -10.25 -8.40
N ASN A 171 8.64 -9.65 -9.58
CA ASN A 171 9.82 -9.22 -10.33
C ASN A 171 10.60 -8.13 -9.57
N GLY A 172 9.91 -7.22 -8.91
CA GLY A 172 10.55 -6.21 -8.06
C GLY A 172 11.30 -6.83 -6.89
N LEU A 173 10.71 -7.82 -6.23
CA LEU A 173 11.35 -8.56 -5.15
C LEU A 173 12.58 -9.34 -5.64
N ALA A 174 12.50 -9.96 -6.81
CA ALA A 174 13.62 -10.70 -7.40
C ALA A 174 14.79 -9.77 -7.75
N ARG A 175 14.50 -8.59 -8.32
CA ARG A 175 15.54 -7.57 -8.62
C ARG A 175 16.25 -7.05 -7.39
N GLN A 176 15.55 -6.99 -6.26
CA GLN A 176 16.11 -6.59 -4.96
C GLN A 176 16.74 -7.78 -4.21
N GLU A 177 16.79 -8.95 -4.83
CA GLU A 177 17.36 -10.18 -4.26
C GLU A 177 16.65 -10.66 -2.98
N TYR A 178 15.39 -10.27 -2.76
CA TYR A 178 14.58 -10.79 -1.65
C TYR A 178 14.04 -12.19 -1.93
N ILE A 179 13.90 -12.58 -3.19
CA ILE A 179 13.47 -13.90 -3.64
C ILE A 179 14.29 -14.33 -4.85
N THR A 180 14.27 -15.64 -5.16
CA THR A 180 14.90 -16.18 -6.38
C THR A 180 14.00 -15.97 -7.59
N GLN A 181 14.57 -16.08 -8.80
CA GLN A 181 13.82 -15.91 -10.06
C GLN A 181 13.20 -17.22 -10.57
N GLU A 182 13.15 -18.26 -9.75
CA GLU A 182 12.54 -19.55 -10.11
C GLU A 182 11.02 -19.51 -10.17
#